data_367ed960f668eb19afa975d7cee51271
#
_entry.id   367ed960f668eb19afa975d7cee51271
#
_cell.length_a   1.000
_cell.length_b   1.000
_cell.length_c   1.000
_cell.angle_alpha   90.00
_cell.angle_beta   90.00
_cell.angle_gamma   90.00
#
_symmetry.space_group_name_H-M   'P 1'
#
loop_
_entity.id
_entity.type
_entity.pdbx_description
1 polymer ?
#
loop_
_entity_poly.entity_id
_entity_poly.type
_entity_poly.pdbx_seq_one_letter_code
_entity_poly.pdbx_strand_id
1 'polypeptide(L)'
;LELFQAMGNEPLVEDDAWADRVNVFTIHKAKGLEFPVVFLVRLVHGRFPTPQRRDPLELPEALVKDILPSGDYHLQEERRLFYVGMTRAKDQLYLTAAYDYGGKSVRKVSQFVLEALELASPNPPAKRASARELIERSNVHSPLPVAARPSSRTTLRLDPHGVDDYLTCPLKYRYSHLLKIPVLRHHLVVYGAALHKAIEQFFKRQLQGSPMTEEELLGAFERSWTSEGFLTREHEQLRLEQGRETLRRFAARQRASPETPTFIEEKFAFPLEDLFIVGRWDRVDRQAEGAVIIDYKSSDVRDQETANRRTRESLQLLVYALAWHTLHGELPLRVELRFLETDVVGQAQLTELDLERAKTFLREAARGIRAQAFHAQPQDHTCRWCAFQAICPYAFQ
;
A
#
# COMPACT_ATOMS: atom_id res chain seq x y z
N LEU A 1 -27.38 -9.63 3.88
CA LEU A 1 -27.17 -8.31 3.24
C LEU A 1 -26.27 -7.40 4.09
N GLU A 2 -26.42 -7.39 5.41
CA GLU A 2 -25.58 -6.58 6.32
C GLU A 2 -24.10 -7.02 6.35
N LEU A 3 -23.82 -8.32 6.19
CA LEU A 3 -22.42 -8.81 6.15
C LEU A 3 -21.68 -8.37 4.88
N PHE A 4 -22.39 -8.16 3.76
CA PHE A 4 -21.81 -7.63 2.52
C PHE A 4 -21.59 -6.11 2.56
N GLN A 5 -22.35 -5.37 3.36
CA GLN A 5 -22.16 -3.93 3.56
C GLN A 5 -20.95 -3.63 4.47
N ALA A 6 -20.64 -4.52 5.42
CA ALA A 6 -19.48 -4.34 6.32
C ALA A 6 -18.12 -4.55 5.64
N MET A 7 -18.05 -5.23 4.49
CA MET A 7 -16.82 -5.41 3.72
C MET A 7 -16.51 -4.27 2.73
N GLY A 8 -17.37 -3.27 2.62
CA GLY A 8 -17.28 -2.17 1.65
C GLY A 8 -16.84 -0.81 2.19
N ASN A 9 -16.69 -0.66 3.49
CA ASN A 9 -16.30 0.62 4.09
C ASN A 9 -14.78 0.69 4.34
N GLU A 10 -13.97 0.69 3.28
CA GLU A 10 -12.72 1.43 3.35
C GLU A 10 -13.06 2.94 3.37
N PRO A 11 -12.47 3.74 4.27
CA PRO A 11 -12.75 5.16 4.32
C PRO A 11 -12.47 5.77 2.96
N LEU A 12 -13.42 6.56 2.46
CA LEU A 12 -13.24 7.40 1.29
C LEU A 12 -11.94 8.19 1.50
N VAL A 13 -10.95 7.92 0.67
CA VAL A 13 -9.70 8.67 0.65
C VAL A 13 -10.07 10.10 0.31
N GLU A 14 -9.62 11.05 1.15
CA GLU A 14 -9.85 12.48 1.00
C GLU A 14 -9.70 12.95 -0.45
N ASP A 15 -10.52 13.90 -0.87
CA ASP A 15 -10.74 14.39 -2.25
C ASP A 15 -9.49 14.71 -3.09
N ASP A 16 -8.34 14.98 -2.47
CA ASP A 16 -7.07 15.25 -3.16
C ASP A 16 -6.38 14.00 -3.75
N ALA A 17 -6.83 12.79 -3.43
CA ALA A 17 -6.20 11.55 -3.93
C ALA A 17 -6.58 11.23 -5.39
N TRP A 18 -7.56 11.92 -5.98
CA TRP A 18 -8.12 11.62 -7.29
C TRP A 18 -7.59 12.52 -8.41
N ALA A 19 -6.97 13.64 -8.08
CA ALA A 19 -6.43 14.58 -9.05
C ALA A 19 -5.21 13.99 -9.78
N ASP A 20 -5.25 13.97 -11.11
CA ASP A 20 -4.16 13.55 -12.01
C ASP A 20 -3.77 12.05 -11.96
N ARG A 21 -4.78 11.14 -11.87
CA ARG A 21 -4.56 9.69 -11.90
C ARG A 21 -5.56 8.97 -12.79
N VAL A 22 -5.10 7.86 -13.39
CA VAL A 22 -5.98 6.87 -13.99
C VAL A 22 -6.40 5.89 -12.90
N ASN A 23 -7.69 5.90 -12.56
CA ASN A 23 -8.26 5.04 -11.54
C ASN A 23 -8.86 3.78 -12.20
N VAL A 24 -8.55 2.60 -11.66
CA VAL A 24 -9.06 1.32 -12.17
C VAL A 24 -9.92 0.66 -11.10
N PHE A 25 -11.21 0.44 -11.43
CA PHE A 25 -12.20 -0.14 -10.52
C PHE A 25 -12.99 -1.25 -11.19
N THR A 26 -13.66 -2.04 -10.36
CA THR A 26 -14.83 -2.77 -10.82
C THR A 26 -16.03 -1.81 -10.86
N ILE A 27 -17.00 -2.07 -11.74
CA ILE A 27 -18.20 -1.23 -11.85
C ILE A 27 -18.95 -1.16 -10.51
N HIS A 28 -18.94 -2.24 -9.71
CA HIS A 28 -19.54 -2.24 -8.38
C HIS A 28 -18.90 -1.22 -7.43
N LYS A 29 -17.57 -1.13 -7.45
CA LYS A 29 -16.84 -0.15 -6.62
C LYS A 29 -17.00 1.29 -7.11
N ALA A 30 -17.34 1.49 -8.37
CA ALA A 30 -17.60 2.81 -8.95
C ALA A 30 -19.03 3.33 -8.67
N LYS A 31 -19.90 2.54 -8.01
CA LYS A 31 -21.26 2.97 -7.69
C LYS A 31 -21.21 4.19 -6.74
N GLY A 32 -21.89 5.27 -7.13
CA GLY A 32 -21.92 6.54 -6.36
C GLY A 32 -20.79 7.51 -6.70
N LEU A 33 -19.78 7.08 -7.46
CA LEU A 33 -18.68 7.94 -7.93
C LEU A 33 -18.99 8.45 -9.34
N GLU A 34 -18.40 9.59 -9.74
CA GLU A 34 -18.52 10.15 -11.08
C GLU A 34 -17.16 10.69 -11.55
N PHE A 35 -16.87 10.53 -12.83
CA PHE A 35 -15.58 10.89 -13.42
C PHE A 35 -15.77 11.66 -14.72
N PRO A 36 -14.91 12.64 -15.04
CA PRO A 36 -14.97 13.35 -16.32
C PRO A 36 -14.90 12.41 -17.51
N VAL A 37 -14.02 11.41 -17.46
CA VAL A 37 -13.80 10.44 -18.54
C VAL A 37 -13.86 9.02 -17.98
N VAL A 38 -14.65 8.15 -18.60
CA VAL A 38 -14.79 6.74 -18.21
C VAL A 38 -14.50 5.83 -19.38
N PHE A 39 -13.64 4.83 -19.17
CA PHE A 39 -13.40 3.74 -20.09
C PHE A 39 -14.00 2.45 -19.54
N LEU A 40 -15.07 1.95 -20.16
CA LEU A 40 -15.55 0.61 -19.90
C LEU A 40 -14.82 -0.38 -20.82
N VAL A 41 -14.06 -1.28 -20.23
CA VAL A 41 -13.15 -2.16 -20.97
C VAL A 41 -13.62 -3.61 -21.00
N ARG A 42 -13.13 -4.39 -22.00
CA ARG A 42 -13.42 -5.82 -22.16
C ARG A 42 -14.91 -6.13 -22.38
N LEU A 43 -15.63 -5.29 -23.10
CA LEU A 43 -17.04 -5.43 -23.38
C LEU A 43 -17.29 -6.48 -24.49
N VAL A 44 -17.04 -7.75 -24.13
CA VAL A 44 -17.21 -8.90 -25.05
C VAL A 44 -18.06 -9.99 -24.41
N HIS A 45 -18.75 -10.73 -25.27
CA HIS A 45 -19.61 -11.87 -24.88
C HIS A 45 -18.84 -12.87 -23.99
N GLY A 46 -19.45 -13.32 -22.90
CA GLY A 46 -18.86 -14.23 -21.93
C GLY A 46 -17.87 -13.56 -20.96
N ARG A 47 -17.75 -12.22 -21.02
CA ARG A 47 -17.04 -11.42 -20.03
C ARG A 47 -17.93 -10.31 -19.46
N PHE A 48 -18.72 -9.68 -20.29
CA PHE A 48 -19.76 -8.75 -19.90
C PHE A 48 -20.87 -8.73 -20.96
N PRO A 49 -22.01 -9.39 -20.69
CA PRO A 49 -22.40 -10.09 -19.47
C PRO A 49 -21.50 -11.30 -19.16
N THR A 50 -21.33 -11.55 -17.84
CA THR A 50 -20.71 -12.78 -17.36
C THR A 50 -21.65 -13.97 -17.58
N PRO A 51 -21.14 -15.19 -17.82
CA PRO A 51 -22.01 -16.36 -17.85
C PRO A 51 -22.60 -16.62 -16.46
N GLN A 52 -23.88 -16.97 -16.44
CA GLN A 52 -24.54 -17.38 -15.19
C GLN A 52 -23.81 -18.60 -14.62
N ARG A 53 -23.34 -18.49 -13.38
CA ARG A 53 -22.80 -19.61 -12.63
C ARG A 53 -23.96 -20.26 -11.87
N ARG A 54 -24.13 -21.58 -11.99
CA ARG A 54 -25.06 -22.30 -11.13
C ARG A 54 -24.53 -22.25 -9.71
N ASP A 55 -25.37 -21.85 -8.78
CA ASP A 55 -25.01 -21.95 -7.36
C ASP A 55 -24.87 -23.42 -6.99
N PRO A 56 -23.81 -23.81 -6.27
CA PRO A 56 -23.62 -25.19 -5.82
C PRO A 56 -24.74 -25.71 -4.90
N LEU A 57 -25.48 -24.79 -4.26
CA LEU A 57 -26.63 -25.05 -3.42
C LEU A 57 -27.79 -24.18 -3.92
N GLU A 58 -28.75 -24.79 -4.63
CA GLU A 58 -30.00 -24.12 -4.99
C GLU A 58 -30.87 -24.02 -3.73
N LEU A 59 -31.24 -22.80 -3.32
CA LEU A 59 -32.21 -22.60 -2.27
C LEU A 59 -33.61 -23.05 -2.77
N PRO A 60 -34.30 -23.91 -2.03
CA PRO A 60 -35.68 -24.27 -2.38
C PRO A 60 -36.55 -23.00 -2.51
N GLU A 61 -37.38 -22.92 -3.55
CA GLU A 61 -38.25 -21.76 -3.82
C GLU A 61 -39.12 -21.36 -2.62
N ALA A 62 -39.54 -22.35 -1.81
CA ALA A 62 -40.31 -22.13 -0.61
C ALA A 62 -39.59 -21.33 0.49
N LEU A 63 -38.26 -21.21 0.43
CA LEU A 63 -37.43 -20.41 1.35
C LEU A 63 -37.09 -19.01 0.80
N VAL A 64 -37.41 -18.75 -0.43
CA VAL A 64 -37.19 -17.43 -1.07
C VAL A 64 -38.36 -16.52 -0.75
N LYS A 65 -38.15 -15.52 0.09
CA LYS A 65 -39.19 -14.55 0.48
C LYS A 65 -39.35 -13.40 -0.50
N ASP A 66 -38.37 -13.18 -1.38
CA ASP A 66 -38.41 -12.12 -2.37
C ASP A 66 -39.12 -12.58 -3.65
N ILE A 67 -39.91 -11.70 -4.25
CA ILE A 67 -40.50 -11.91 -5.56
C ILE A 67 -39.38 -11.80 -6.57
N LEU A 68 -38.88 -12.94 -7.06
CA LEU A 68 -37.89 -12.96 -8.12
C LEU A 68 -38.51 -12.44 -9.42
N PRO A 69 -37.88 -11.50 -10.14
CA PRO A 69 -38.36 -11.04 -11.43
C PRO A 69 -38.47 -12.20 -12.43
N SER A 70 -39.53 -12.25 -13.23
CA SER A 70 -39.71 -13.22 -14.28
C SER A 70 -38.68 -13.01 -15.40
N GLY A 71 -38.06 -14.10 -15.91
CA GLY A 71 -37.12 -14.09 -17.02
C GLY A 71 -35.65 -14.27 -16.57
N ASP A 72 -34.71 -13.94 -17.45
CA ASP A 72 -33.28 -14.06 -17.17
C ASP A 72 -32.82 -12.95 -16.20
N TYR A 73 -33.01 -13.20 -14.91
CA TYR A 73 -32.63 -12.26 -13.84
C TYR A 73 -31.14 -11.91 -13.89
N HIS A 74 -30.27 -12.88 -14.15
CA HIS A 74 -28.83 -12.64 -14.23
C HIS A 74 -28.50 -11.62 -15.36
N LEU A 75 -29.08 -11.78 -16.53
CA LEU A 75 -28.87 -10.87 -17.63
C LEU A 75 -29.42 -9.47 -17.34
N GLN A 76 -30.54 -9.37 -16.62
CA GLN A 76 -31.09 -8.08 -16.20
C GLN A 76 -30.18 -7.36 -15.20
N GLU A 77 -29.61 -8.06 -14.24
CA GLU A 77 -28.65 -7.49 -13.28
C GLU A 77 -27.34 -7.05 -13.98
N GLU A 78 -26.81 -7.85 -14.90
CA GLU A 78 -25.65 -7.46 -15.69
C GLU A 78 -25.95 -6.21 -16.55
N ARG A 79 -27.18 -6.08 -17.09
CA ARG A 79 -27.61 -4.88 -17.84
C ARG A 79 -27.69 -3.66 -16.93
N ARG A 80 -28.21 -3.81 -15.70
CA ARG A 80 -28.23 -2.72 -14.70
C ARG A 80 -26.80 -2.28 -14.34
N LEU A 81 -25.90 -3.25 -14.17
CA LEU A 81 -24.51 -2.98 -13.89
C LEU A 81 -23.83 -2.24 -15.05
N PHE A 82 -24.14 -2.61 -16.30
CA PHE A 82 -23.65 -1.89 -17.47
C PHE A 82 -24.16 -0.44 -17.49
N TYR A 83 -25.44 -0.21 -17.23
CA TYR A 83 -26.02 1.11 -17.11
C TYR A 83 -25.33 1.95 -16.01
N VAL A 84 -25.11 1.36 -14.83
CA VAL A 84 -24.36 2.02 -13.76
C VAL A 84 -22.98 2.43 -14.24
N GLY A 85 -22.24 1.55 -14.94
CA GLY A 85 -20.93 1.87 -15.50
C GLY A 85 -20.97 3.05 -16.47
N MET A 86 -21.91 3.07 -17.39
CA MET A 86 -22.07 4.17 -18.36
C MET A 86 -22.37 5.51 -17.66
N THR A 87 -23.25 5.50 -16.67
CA THR A 87 -23.66 6.72 -15.95
C THR A 87 -22.60 7.26 -15.00
N ARG A 88 -21.41 6.64 -14.92
CA ARG A 88 -20.27 7.19 -14.17
C ARG A 88 -19.54 8.29 -14.93
N ALA A 89 -19.75 8.39 -16.24
CA ALA A 89 -19.12 9.41 -17.07
C ALA A 89 -19.89 10.73 -17.00
N LYS A 90 -19.16 11.82 -16.71
CA LYS A 90 -19.70 13.20 -16.77
C LYS A 90 -19.61 13.76 -18.20
N ASP A 91 -18.44 13.64 -18.81
CA ASP A 91 -18.13 14.32 -20.06
C ASP A 91 -17.93 13.33 -21.23
N GLN A 92 -17.18 12.25 -21.00
CA GLN A 92 -16.82 11.33 -22.06
C GLN A 92 -16.88 9.87 -21.59
N LEU A 93 -17.49 9.04 -22.43
CA LEU A 93 -17.59 7.60 -22.22
C LEU A 93 -16.96 6.84 -23.38
N TYR A 94 -16.02 5.96 -23.09
CA TYR A 94 -15.40 5.06 -24.06
C TYR A 94 -15.80 3.62 -23.79
N LEU A 95 -16.45 2.99 -24.74
CA LEU A 95 -16.79 1.56 -24.72
C LEU A 95 -15.78 0.78 -25.55
N THR A 96 -15.01 -0.11 -24.94
CA THR A 96 -13.94 -0.81 -25.64
C THR A 96 -14.12 -2.33 -25.67
N ALA A 97 -13.89 -2.90 -26.84
CA ALA A 97 -13.90 -4.33 -27.09
C ALA A 97 -12.78 -4.71 -28.07
N ALA A 98 -12.24 -5.91 -27.93
CA ALA A 98 -11.32 -6.47 -28.93
C ALA A 98 -11.79 -7.84 -29.39
N TYR A 99 -11.52 -8.16 -30.64
CA TYR A 99 -11.81 -9.48 -31.18
C TYR A 99 -10.83 -10.55 -30.69
N ASP A 100 -9.62 -10.16 -30.34
CA ASP A 100 -8.55 -11.02 -29.86
C ASP A 100 -7.99 -10.57 -28.50
N TYR A 101 -8.01 -11.47 -27.55
CA TYR A 101 -7.41 -11.33 -26.22
C TYR A 101 -6.35 -12.41 -25.97
N GLY A 102 -5.68 -12.91 -27.03
CA GLY A 102 -4.66 -13.96 -26.93
C GLY A 102 -5.21 -15.38 -26.83
N GLY A 103 -6.52 -15.61 -27.05
CA GLY A 103 -7.13 -16.94 -27.00
C GLY A 103 -7.29 -17.62 -28.38
N LYS A 104 -7.73 -18.88 -28.37
CA LYS A 104 -7.98 -19.66 -29.61
C LYS A 104 -9.21 -19.19 -30.39
N SER A 105 -10.14 -18.47 -29.76
CA SER A 105 -11.42 -18.07 -30.40
C SER A 105 -11.55 -16.55 -30.48
N VAL A 106 -12.13 -16.10 -31.62
CA VAL A 106 -12.51 -14.70 -31.81
C VAL A 106 -13.66 -14.35 -30.86
N ARG A 107 -13.56 -13.20 -30.19
CA ARG A 107 -14.60 -12.71 -29.27
C ARG A 107 -15.64 -11.89 -30.04
N LYS A 108 -16.89 -12.00 -29.63
CA LYS A 108 -17.98 -11.14 -30.11
C LYS A 108 -18.13 -9.94 -29.19
N VAL A 109 -18.49 -8.79 -29.72
CA VAL A 109 -18.81 -7.59 -28.94
C VAL A 109 -19.99 -7.90 -27.97
N SER A 110 -20.00 -7.30 -26.82
CA SER A 110 -21.08 -7.42 -25.84
C SER A 110 -22.40 -6.97 -26.44
N GLN A 111 -23.47 -7.75 -26.22
CA GLN A 111 -24.82 -7.37 -26.63
C GLN A 111 -25.26 -6.02 -26.02
N PHE A 112 -24.81 -5.67 -24.81
CA PHE A 112 -25.16 -4.40 -24.18
C PHE A 112 -24.59 -3.19 -24.93
N VAL A 113 -23.39 -3.33 -25.54
CA VAL A 113 -22.83 -2.28 -26.38
C VAL A 113 -23.64 -2.13 -27.66
N LEU A 114 -24.03 -3.25 -28.27
CA LEU A 114 -24.83 -3.24 -29.50
C LEU A 114 -26.23 -2.64 -29.26
N GLU A 115 -26.86 -3.01 -28.14
CA GLU A 115 -28.14 -2.46 -27.71
C GLU A 115 -28.03 -0.94 -27.41
N ALA A 116 -27.02 -0.50 -26.63
CA ALA A 116 -26.86 0.89 -26.24
C ALA A 116 -26.56 1.84 -27.42
N LEU A 117 -25.88 1.34 -28.45
CA LEU A 117 -25.47 2.13 -29.61
C LEU A 117 -26.34 1.82 -30.88
N GLU A 118 -27.37 0.98 -30.74
CA GLU A 118 -28.26 0.55 -31.84
C GLU A 118 -27.45 0.01 -33.05
N LEU A 119 -26.35 -0.71 -32.77
CA LEU A 119 -25.47 -1.23 -33.80
C LEU A 119 -25.81 -2.66 -34.22
N ALA A 120 -25.74 -2.95 -35.51
CA ALA A 120 -25.69 -4.33 -35.97
C ALA A 120 -24.37 -5.00 -35.49
N SER A 121 -24.43 -6.33 -35.25
CA SER A 121 -23.22 -7.06 -34.82
C SER A 121 -22.13 -6.95 -35.91
N PRO A 122 -20.98 -6.31 -35.59
CA PRO A 122 -19.93 -6.16 -36.57
C PRO A 122 -19.30 -7.53 -36.90
N ASN A 123 -19.04 -7.79 -38.16
CA ASN A 123 -18.32 -8.98 -38.58
C ASN A 123 -16.86 -8.91 -38.14
N PRO A 124 -16.31 -9.96 -37.50
CA PRO A 124 -14.91 -9.97 -37.15
C PRO A 124 -14.03 -9.94 -38.41
N PRO A 125 -12.85 -9.30 -38.36
CA PRO A 125 -11.94 -9.25 -39.50
C PRO A 125 -11.55 -10.66 -39.94
N ALA A 126 -11.51 -10.89 -41.26
CA ALA A 126 -11.26 -12.21 -41.86
C ALA A 126 -9.86 -12.79 -41.59
N LYS A 127 -8.88 -11.95 -41.21
CA LYS A 127 -7.52 -12.37 -40.88
C LYS A 127 -7.07 -11.71 -39.56
N ARG A 128 -6.52 -12.54 -38.65
CA ARG A 128 -5.76 -12.03 -37.49
C ARG A 128 -4.43 -11.49 -38.02
N ALA A 129 -4.12 -10.24 -37.66
CA ALA A 129 -2.77 -9.73 -37.83
C ALA A 129 -1.81 -10.56 -36.95
N SER A 130 -0.65 -10.92 -37.48
CA SER A 130 0.36 -11.59 -36.69
C SER A 130 0.85 -10.64 -35.55
N ALA A 131 1.37 -11.20 -34.45
CA ALA A 131 1.94 -10.40 -33.37
C ALA A 131 3.01 -9.44 -33.91
N ARG A 132 3.77 -9.83 -34.91
CA ARG A 132 4.76 -9.02 -35.62
C ARG A 132 4.14 -7.82 -36.34
N GLU A 133 3.07 -8.04 -37.09
CA GLU A 133 2.35 -6.95 -37.78
C GLU A 133 1.72 -5.97 -36.79
N LEU A 134 1.25 -6.46 -35.65
CA LEU A 134 0.72 -5.61 -34.57
C LEU A 134 1.83 -4.76 -33.94
N ILE A 135 3.01 -5.34 -33.69
CA ILE A 135 4.18 -4.62 -33.18
C ILE A 135 4.66 -3.59 -34.21
N GLU A 136 4.76 -3.97 -35.49
CA GLU A 136 5.16 -3.06 -36.55
C GLU A 136 4.18 -1.90 -36.75
N ARG A 137 2.86 -2.15 -36.66
CA ARG A 137 1.83 -1.10 -36.67
C ARG A 137 1.85 -0.22 -35.41
N SER A 138 2.21 -0.78 -34.25
CA SER A 138 2.33 -0.04 -32.99
C SER A 138 3.63 0.77 -32.90
N ASN A 139 4.61 0.49 -33.79
CA ASN A 139 5.83 1.27 -33.95
C ASN A 139 5.59 2.58 -34.73
N VAL A 140 4.42 3.19 -34.59
CA VAL A 140 4.27 4.60 -34.90
C VAL A 140 5.18 5.35 -33.95
N HIS A 141 6.29 5.87 -34.49
CA HIS A 141 7.15 6.86 -33.81
C HIS A 141 6.37 8.18 -33.64
N SER A 142 5.27 8.15 -32.93
CA SER A 142 4.84 9.32 -32.18
C SER A 142 5.79 9.40 -31.01
N PRO A 143 6.61 10.43 -30.88
CA PRO A 143 7.25 10.66 -29.59
C PRO A 143 6.09 10.69 -28.60
N LEU A 144 6.05 9.69 -27.70
CA LEU A 144 5.18 9.79 -26.54
C LEU A 144 5.34 11.22 -26.05
N PRO A 145 4.27 11.98 -25.84
CA PRO A 145 4.41 13.28 -25.23
C PRO A 145 5.26 13.04 -23.99
N VAL A 146 6.48 13.58 -24.02
CA VAL A 146 7.36 13.54 -22.84
C VAL A 146 6.47 14.03 -21.73
N ALA A 147 6.13 13.14 -20.81
CA ALA A 147 5.25 13.46 -19.69
C ALA A 147 5.73 14.79 -19.18
N ALA A 148 4.84 15.79 -19.20
CA ALA A 148 5.18 17.16 -18.91
C ALA A 148 6.09 17.12 -17.69
N ARG A 149 7.34 17.60 -17.84
CA ARG A 149 8.27 17.67 -16.71
C ARG A 149 7.46 18.30 -15.60
N PRO A 150 7.31 17.66 -14.43
CA PRO A 150 6.60 18.28 -13.33
C PRO A 150 7.16 19.69 -13.23
N SER A 151 6.27 20.68 -13.36
CA SER A 151 6.69 22.07 -13.34
C SER A 151 7.58 22.22 -12.12
N SER A 152 8.72 22.92 -12.25
CA SER A 152 9.76 23.06 -11.23
C SER A 152 9.26 23.72 -9.91
N ARG A 153 7.97 23.80 -9.71
CA ARG A 153 7.27 24.41 -8.56
C ARG A 153 6.38 23.46 -7.76
N THR A 154 6.24 22.20 -8.13
CA THR A 154 5.49 21.26 -7.28
C THR A 154 6.35 20.84 -6.10
N THR A 155 5.92 21.20 -4.91
CA THR A 155 6.54 20.77 -3.65
C THR A 155 6.54 19.24 -3.60
N LEU A 156 7.73 18.63 -3.61
CA LEU A 156 7.86 17.18 -3.54
C LEU A 156 7.62 16.70 -2.11
N ARG A 157 6.65 15.82 -1.94
CA ARG A 157 6.34 15.21 -0.65
C ARG A 157 7.14 13.93 -0.47
N LEU A 158 7.89 13.82 0.62
CA LEU A 158 8.74 12.67 0.94
C LEU A 158 8.47 12.15 2.35
N ASP A 159 8.57 10.86 2.52
CA ASP A 159 8.57 10.17 3.81
C ASP A 159 9.88 9.37 4.00
N PRO A 160 10.26 9.02 5.24
CA PRO A 160 11.53 8.34 5.51
C PRO A 160 11.70 7.02 4.75
N HIS A 161 10.62 6.24 4.60
CA HIS A 161 10.68 4.95 3.90
C HIS A 161 10.91 5.14 2.39
N GLY A 162 10.21 6.11 1.78
CA GLY A 162 10.41 6.43 0.38
C GLY A 162 11.83 6.92 0.09
N VAL A 163 12.40 7.72 1.01
CA VAL A 163 13.80 8.17 0.89
C VAL A 163 14.76 6.99 1.03
N ASP A 164 14.57 6.12 2.00
CA ASP A 164 15.39 4.93 2.20
C ASP A 164 15.33 3.97 0.99
N ASP A 165 14.12 3.75 0.46
CA ASP A 165 13.91 2.96 -0.76
C ASP A 165 14.67 3.56 -1.95
N TYR A 166 14.64 4.90 -2.12
CA TYR A 166 15.34 5.57 -3.20
C TYR A 166 16.86 5.46 -3.07
N LEU A 167 17.39 5.73 -1.89
CA LEU A 167 18.84 5.67 -1.62
C LEU A 167 19.38 4.23 -1.69
N THR A 168 18.57 3.26 -1.29
CA THR A 168 18.91 1.84 -1.40
C THR A 168 18.91 1.37 -2.85
N CYS A 169 17.88 1.70 -3.61
CA CYS A 169 17.78 1.38 -5.04
C CYS A 169 16.71 2.27 -5.70
N PRO A 170 17.10 3.26 -6.53
CA PRO A 170 16.15 4.13 -7.21
C PRO A 170 15.05 3.40 -8.00
N LEU A 171 15.36 2.23 -8.59
CA LEU A 171 14.36 1.39 -9.27
C LEU A 171 13.34 0.79 -8.30
N LYS A 172 13.76 0.40 -7.09
CA LYS A 172 12.84 -0.06 -6.02
C LYS A 172 11.85 1.05 -5.67
N TYR A 173 12.33 2.28 -5.47
CA TYR A 173 11.47 3.43 -5.25
C TYR A 173 10.45 3.62 -6.37
N ARG A 174 10.89 3.54 -7.64
CA ARG A 174 9.99 3.64 -8.79
C ARG A 174 8.89 2.57 -8.76
N TYR A 175 9.23 1.34 -8.43
CA TYR A 175 8.26 0.25 -8.37
C TYR A 175 7.29 0.40 -7.20
N SER A 176 7.79 0.74 -6.00
CA SER A 176 6.98 0.86 -4.79
C SER A 176 6.11 2.12 -4.77
N HIS A 177 6.71 3.29 -5.05
CA HIS A 177 6.08 4.58 -4.76
C HIS A 177 5.46 5.25 -5.99
N LEU A 178 6.05 5.08 -7.18
CA LEU A 178 5.52 5.68 -8.41
C LEU A 178 4.59 4.75 -9.16
N LEU A 179 5.04 3.55 -9.48
CA LEU A 179 4.25 2.56 -10.21
C LEU A 179 3.30 1.79 -9.29
N LYS A 180 3.58 1.78 -7.99
CA LYS A 180 2.80 1.07 -6.96
C LYS A 180 2.49 -0.38 -7.38
N ILE A 181 3.53 -1.08 -7.87
CA ILE A 181 3.40 -2.46 -8.31
C ILE A 181 2.98 -3.32 -7.10
N PRO A 182 1.83 -4.00 -7.15
CA PRO A 182 1.39 -4.84 -6.05
C PRO A 182 2.31 -6.05 -5.92
N VAL A 183 2.88 -6.20 -4.75
CA VAL A 183 3.68 -7.38 -4.37
C VAL A 183 3.12 -7.98 -3.10
N LEU A 184 3.22 -9.29 -2.96
CA LEU A 184 2.87 -9.96 -1.71
C LEU A 184 3.80 -9.45 -0.61
N ARG A 185 3.23 -9.11 0.53
CA ARG A 185 4.01 -8.70 1.68
C ARG A 185 4.83 -9.89 2.19
N HIS A 186 6.10 -9.65 2.45
CA HIS A 186 6.94 -10.67 3.09
C HIS A 186 6.44 -10.93 4.53
N HIS A 187 6.49 -12.19 4.98
CA HIS A 187 5.99 -12.57 6.32
C HIS A 187 6.60 -11.73 7.46
N LEU A 188 7.86 -11.27 7.33
CA LEU A 188 8.49 -10.38 8.32
C LEU A 188 7.82 -9.02 8.41
N VAL A 189 7.30 -8.49 7.29
CA VAL A 189 6.56 -7.22 7.27
C VAL A 189 5.19 -7.39 7.93
N VAL A 190 4.51 -8.51 7.67
CA VAL A 190 3.23 -8.84 8.30
C VAL A 190 3.40 -8.98 9.81
N TYR A 191 4.41 -9.74 10.22
CA TYR A 191 4.75 -9.96 11.62
C TYR A 191 5.07 -8.65 12.36
N GLY A 192 5.95 -7.84 11.79
CA GLY A 192 6.30 -6.53 12.37
C GLY A 192 5.10 -5.60 12.49
N ALA A 193 4.30 -5.49 11.43
CA ALA A 193 3.10 -4.65 11.43
C ALA A 193 2.08 -5.07 12.49
N ALA A 194 1.88 -6.38 12.70
CA ALA A 194 0.97 -6.88 13.73
C ALA A 194 1.47 -6.55 15.15
N LEU A 195 2.79 -6.67 15.41
CA LEU A 195 3.39 -6.27 16.70
C LEU A 195 3.24 -4.76 16.94
N HIS A 196 3.58 -3.94 15.96
CA HIS A 196 3.42 -2.47 16.05
C HIS A 196 1.97 -2.11 16.36
N LYS A 197 1.01 -2.74 15.67
CA LYS A 197 -0.42 -2.45 15.88
C LYS A 197 -0.91 -2.82 17.27
N ALA A 198 -0.45 -3.93 17.81
CA ALA A 198 -0.78 -4.34 19.18
C ALA A 198 -0.20 -3.36 20.23
N ILE A 199 1.07 -2.97 20.08
CA ILE A 199 1.74 -2.00 20.98
C ILE A 199 1.10 -0.62 20.87
N GLU A 200 0.78 -0.17 19.65
CA GLU A 200 0.02 1.06 19.42
C GLU A 200 -1.29 1.08 20.23
N GLN A 201 -2.09 0.01 20.09
CA GLN A 201 -3.38 -0.08 20.79
C GLN A 201 -3.18 -0.12 22.31
N PHE A 202 -2.18 -0.85 22.79
CA PHE A 202 -1.83 -0.92 24.21
C PHE A 202 -1.59 0.49 24.80
N PHE A 203 -0.72 1.26 24.22
CA PHE A 203 -0.41 2.60 24.72
C PHE A 203 -1.53 3.61 24.49
N LYS A 204 -2.25 3.53 23.37
CA LYS A 204 -3.41 4.41 23.15
C LYS A 204 -4.49 4.19 24.20
N ARG A 205 -4.78 2.97 24.57
CA ARG A 205 -5.74 2.65 25.64
C ARG A 205 -5.23 3.07 27.01
N GLN A 206 -3.93 2.93 27.27
CA GLN A 206 -3.31 3.42 28.50
C GLN A 206 -3.49 4.94 28.64
N LEU A 207 -3.24 5.71 27.57
CA LEU A 207 -3.43 7.16 27.56
C LEU A 207 -4.90 7.58 27.73
N GLN A 208 -5.83 6.74 27.31
CA GLN A 208 -7.27 6.95 27.51
C GLN A 208 -7.79 6.53 28.90
N GLY A 209 -6.90 6.10 29.80
CA GLY A 209 -7.27 5.64 31.14
C GLY A 209 -7.96 4.27 31.19
N SER A 210 -7.88 3.49 30.11
CA SER A 210 -8.44 2.14 30.00
C SER A 210 -7.35 1.14 29.59
N PRO A 211 -6.39 0.82 30.49
CA PRO A 211 -5.24 -0.02 30.15
C PRO A 211 -5.69 -1.42 29.71
N MET A 212 -4.98 -1.98 28.73
CA MET A 212 -5.25 -3.33 28.22
C MET A 212 -4.70 -4.40 29.16
N THR A 213 -5.45 -5.49 29.32
CA THR A 213 -4.91 -6.73 29.90
C THR A 213 -3.96 -7.41 28.90
N GLU A 214 -3.19 -8.39 29.41
CA GLU A 214 -2.32 -9.21 28.53
C GLU A 214 -3.13 -9.94 27.46
N GLU A 215 -4.29 -10.49 27.83
CA GLU A 215 -5.20 -11.18 26.89
C GLU A 215 -5.71 -10.24 25.80
N GLU A 216 -6.11 -9.02 26.16
CA GLU A 216 -6.55 -8.01 25.18
C GLU A 216 -5.42 -7.60 24.23
N LEU A 217 -4.17 -7.49 24.73
CA LEU A 217 -2.98 -7.20 23.92
C LEU A 217 -2.71 -8.33 22.92
N LEU A 218 -2.74 -9.58 23.36
CA LEU A 218 -2.58 -10.75 22.47
C LEU A 218 -3.72 -10.81 21.44
N GLY A 219 -4.96 -10.56 21.86
CA GLY A 219 -6.10 -10.48 20.96
C GLY A 219 -5.98 -9.36 19.91
N ALA A 220 -5.39 -8.21 20.27
CA ALA A 220 -5.12 -7.12 19.33
C ALA A 220 -4.08 -7.53 18.27
N PHE A 221 -3.05 -8.26 18.67
CA PHE A 221 -2.05 -8.83 17.79
C PHE A 221 -2.68 -9.82 16.80
N GLU A 222 -3.48 -10.76 17.28
CA GLU A 222 -4.14 -11.77 16.45
C GLU A 222 -5.14 -11.16 15.45
N ARG A 223 -5.90 -10.15 15.85
CA ARG A 223 -6.80 -9.42 14.94
C ARG A 223 -6.07 -8.65 13.85
N SER A 224 -4.81 -8.29 14.08
CA SER A 224 -3.96 -7.58 13.11
C SER A 224 -3.14 -8.52 12.24
N TRP A 225 -3.24 -9.83 12.49
CA TRP A 225 -2.49 -10.85 11.77
C TRP A 225 -3.16 -11.19 10.44
N THR A 226 -2.33 -11.44 9.43
CA THR A 226 -2.76 -12.00 8.14
C THR A 226 -1.81 -13.13 7.74
N SER A 227 -2.31 -14.14 7.02
CA SER A 227 -1.48 -15.26 6.53
C SER A 227 -0.67 -14.91 5.27
N GLU A 228 -0.62 -13.64 4.88
CA GLU A 228 0.08 -13.18 3.69
C GLU A 228 1.60 -13.38 3.83
N GLY A 229 2.24 -13.91 2.80
CA GLY A 229 3.69 -14.08 2.75
C GLY A 229 4.26 -15.27 3.49
N PHE A 230 3.42 -16.09 4.13
CA PHE A 230 3.83 -17.37 4.72
C PHE A 230 3.71 -18.50 3.70
N LEU A 231 4.75 -19.32 3.58
CA LEU A 231 4.78 -20.43 2.63
C LEU A 231 4.13 -21.70 3.20
N THR A 232 4.21 -21.92 4.53
CA THR A 232 3.60 -23.05 5.21
C THR A 232 2.87 -22.63 6.47
N ARG A 233 1.88 -23.44 6.87
CA ARG A 233 1.13 -23.21 8.11
C ARG A 233 1.99 -23.38 9.36
N GLU A 234 2.92 -24.29 9.34
CA GLU A 234 3.86 -24.54 10.45
C GLU A 234 4.73 -23.30 10.70
N HIS A 235 5.25 -22.70 9.63
CA HIS A 235 6.03 -21.46 9.72
C HIS A 235 5.17 -20.28 10.23
N GLU A 236 3.94 -20.18 9.75
CA GLU A 236 2.98 -19.17 10.23
C GLU A 236 2.70 -19.32 11.71
N GLN A 237 2.36 -20.55 12.17
CA GLN A 237 2.08 -20.86 13.57
C GLN A 237 3.28 -20.58 14.47
N LEU A 238 4.49 -20.96 14.04
CA LEU A 238 5.72 -20.67 14.78
C LEU A 238 5.91 -19.16 14.98
N ARG A 239 5.71 -18.36 13.93
CA ARG A 239 5.83 -16.91 14.00
C ARG A 239 4.73 -16.28 14.85
N LEU A 240 3.52 -16.77 14.77
CA LEU A 240 2.40 -16.31 15.58
C LEU A 240 2.69 -16.54 17.08
N GLU A 241 3.18 -17.74 17.47
CA GLU A 241 3.53 -18.02 18.86
C GLU A 241 4.74 -17.21 19.34
N GLN A 242 5.74 -17.00 18.49
CA GLN A 242 6.87 -16.12 18.78
C GLN A 242 6.40 -14.68 19.06
N GLY A 243 5.43 -14.18 18.31
CA GLY A 243 4.83 -12.85 18.53
C GLY A 243 4.07 -12.77 19.84
N ARG A 244 3.31 -13.82 20.20
CA ARG A 244 2.63 -13.90 21.49
C ARG A 244 3.62 -13.85 22.66
N GLU A 245 4.69 -14.62 22.57
CA GLU A 245 5.72 -14.64 23.61
C GLU A 245 6.45 -13.28 23.73
N THR A 246 6.73 -12.65 22.61
CA THR A 246 7.29 -11.28 22.57
C THR A 246 6.38 -10.28 23.26
N LEU A 247 5.06 -10.35 23.03
CA LEU A 247 4.10 -9.45 23.68
C LEU A 247 3.86 -9.78 25.15
N ARG A 248 3.94 -11.04 25.57
CA ARG A 248 3.91 -11.42 27.01
C ARG A 248 5.10 -10.79 27.76
N ARG A 249 6.32 -10.89 27.19
CA ARG A 249 7.51 -10.23 27.75
C ARG A 249 7.35 -8.71 27.80
N PHE A 250 6.84 -8.12 26.71
CA PHE A 250 6.53 -6.69 26.68
C PHE A 250 5.54 -6.30 27.79
N ALA A 251 4.43 -7.01 27.96
CA ALA A 251 3.44 -6.76 29.00
C ALA A 251 4.01 -6.93 30.39
N ALA A 252 4.84 -7.96 30.63
CA ALA A 252 5.51 -8.17 31.90
C ALA A 252 6.46 -7.00 32.25
N ARG A 253 7.23 -6.53 31.29
CA ARG A 253 8.10 -5.34 31.48
C ARG A 253 7.29 -4.10 31.79
N GLN A 254 6.19 -3.87 31.07
CA GLN A 254 5.33 -2.71 31.34
C GLN A 254 4.65 -2.77 32.71
N ARG A 255 4.37 -3.97 33.24
CA ARG A 255 3.89 -4.13 34.61
C ARG A 255 4.97 -3.84 35.65
N ALA A 256 6.21 -4.29 35.39
CA ALA A 256 7.34 -4.08 36.28
C ALA A 256 7.85 -2.62 36.32
N SER A 257 7.86 -1.98 35.19
CA SER A 257 8.29 -0.60 34.99
C SER A 257 7.37 0.10 34.00
N PRO A 258 6.23 0.64 34.45
CA PRO A 258 5.28 1.31 33.59
C PRO A 258 5.88 2.54 32.91
N GLU A 259 5.79 2.57 31.60
CA GLU A 259 6.18 3.72 30.80
C GLU A 259 4.91 4.39 30.26
N THR A 260 4.86 5.71 30.29
CA THR A 260 3.75 6.49 29.75
C THR A 260 4.24 7.35 28.61
N PRO A 261 3.89 7.01 27.37
CA PRO A 261 4.29 7.83 26.23
C PRO A 261 3.57 9.19 26.24
N THR A 262 4.23 10.20 25.65
CA THR A 262 3.59 11.49 25.38
C THR A 262 2.82 11.42 24.07
N PHE A 263 3.42 10.84 23.04
CA PHE A 263 2.79 10.65 21.74
C PHE A 263 2.95 9.21 21.26
N ILE A 264 1.90 8.66 20.65
CA ILE A 264 1.87 7.34 20.02
C ILE A 264 1.31 7.48 18.61
N GLU A 265 2.07 7.03 17.62
CA GLU A 265 1.65 7.06 16.19
C GLU A 265 1.26 8.47 15.76
N GLU A 266 1.97 9.47 16.30
CA GLU A 266 1.70 10.88 16.01
C GLU A 266 2.31 11.27 14.67
N LYS A 267 1.47 11.83 13.80
CA LYS A 267 1.87 12.28 12.47
C LYS A 267 2.62 13.61 12.58
N PHE A 268 3.65 13.75 11.78
CA PHE A 268 4.34 15.03 11.60
C PHE A 268 4.40 15.41 10.12
N ALA A 269 4.47 16.70 9.89
CA ALA A 269 4.68 17.28 8.56
C ALA A 269 5.38 18.63 8.71
N PHE A 270 6.41 18.88 7.90
CA PHE A 270 7.12 20.14 7.91
C PHE A 270 7.74 20.47 6.54
N PRO A 271 7.84 21.74 6.19
CA PRO A 271 8.54 22.16 4.99
C PRO A 271 10.06 22.12 5.20
N LEU A 272 10.79 21.67 4.19
CA LEU A 272 12.24 21.73 4.12
C LEU A 272 12.63 22.25 2.74
N GLU A 273 12.92 23.55 2.65
CA GLU A 273 13.18 24.22 1.37
C GLU A 273 11.98 24.08 0.40
N ASP A 274 12.19 23.41 -0.72
CA ASP A 274 11.17 23.10 -1.73
C ASP A 274 10.58 21.67 -1.57
N LEU A 275 10.83 21.02 -0.41
CA LEU A 275 10.31 19.71 -0.03
C LEU A 275 9.25 19.85 1.06
N PHE A 276 8.38 18.85 1.14
CA PHE A 276 7.44 18.67 2.23
C PHE A 276 7.66 17.29 2.84
N ILE A 277 8.23 17.26 4.04
CA ILE A 277 8.58 16.01 4.71
C ILE A 277 7.40 15.59 5.58
N VAL A 278 7.01 14.33 5.47
CA VAL A 278 5.92 13.76 6.23
C VAL A 278 6.36 12.45 6.87
N GLY A 279 5.76 12.12 7.98
CA GLY A 279 6.03 10.86 8.65
C GLY A 279 5.15 10.69 9.88
N ARG A 280 5.51 9.71 10.67
CA ARG A 280 4.81 9.39 11.90
C ARG A 280 5.81 8.78 12.87
N TRP A 281 5.90 9.38 14.06
CA TRP A 281 6.67 8.78 15.14
C TRP A 281 5.90 7.58 15.72
N ASP A 282 6.57 6.46 15.91
CA ASP A 282 5.95 5.33 16.59
C ASP A 282 5.62 5.70 18.03
N ARG A 283 6.60 6.30 18.73
CA ARG A 283 6.43 6.76 20.11
C ARG A 283 7.38 7.91 20.43
N VAL A 284 6.91 8.86 21.21
CA VAL A 284 7.74 9.91 21.82
C VAL A 284 7.41 10.02 23.29
N ASP A 285 8.44 10.04 24.13
CA ASP A 285 8.34 10.25 25.57
C ASP A 285 8.98 11.58 25.92
N ARG A 286 8.24 12.50 26.53
CA ARG A 286 8.79 13.71 27.10
C ARG A 286 9.23 13.44 28.55
N GLN A 287 10.49 13.72 28.82
CA GLN A 287 11.11 13.68 30.13
C GLN A 287 11.52 15.10 30.56
N ALA A 288 11.94 15.28 31.82
CA ALA A 288 12.39 16.60 32.31
C ALA A 288 13.58 17.13 31.49
N GLU A 289 14.47 16.23 31.04
CA GLU A 289 15.70 16.54 30.33
C GLU A 289 15.53 16.67 28.80
N GLY A 290 14.36 16.33 28.25
CA GLY A 290 14.08 16.40 26.83
C GLY A 290 13.25 15.24 26.31
N ALA A 291 13.07 15.19 25.01
CA ALA A 291 12.27 14.15 24.35
C ALA A 291 13.11 12.92 23.97
N VAL A 292 12.54 11.74 24.15
CA VAL A 292 13.09 10.46 23.64
C VAL A 292 12.20 9.99 22.52
N ILE A 293 12.78 9.81 21.33
CA ILE A 293 12.07 9.29 20.15
C ILE A 293 12.35 7.80 20.02
N ILE A 294 11.32 7.00 19.98
CA ILE A 294 11.38 5.54 20.03
C ILE A 294 10.74 4.96 18.77
N ASP A 295 11.43 4.02 18.16
CA ASP A 295 10.94 3.22 17.05
C ASP A 295 11.09 1.74 17.38
N TYR A 296 10.05 0.95 17.10
CA TYR A 296 10.04 -0.47 17.38
C TYR A 296 10.50 -1.29 16.20
N LYS A 297 11.29 -2.33 16.45
CA LYS A 297 11.78 -3.25 15.42
C LYS A 297 11.56 -4.70 15.82
N SER A 298 11.12 -5.52 14.87
CA SER A 298 10.93 -6.96 15.05
C SER A 298 12.16 -7.79 14.63
N SER A 299 13.29 -7.16 14.35
CA SER A 299 14.51 -7.86 13.95
C SER A 299 15.29 -8.43 15.16
N ASP A 300 15.90 -9.60 14.97
CA ASP A 300 16.73 -10.29 15.99
C ASP A 300 18.12 -9.64 16.11
N VAL A 301 18.24 -8.65 17.00
CA VAL A 301 19.51 -8.01 17.37
C VAL A 301 19.77 -8.30 18.83
N ARG A 302 20.85 -9.03 19.13
CA ARG A 302 21.15 -9.56 20.47
C ARG A 302 22.26 -8.82 21.20
N ASP A 303 23.11 -8.12 20.48
CA ASP A 303 24.23 -7.41 21.08
C ASP A 303 24.00 -5.88 21.10
N GLN A 304 24.43 -5.26 22.18
CA GLN A 304 24.22 -3.83 22.46
C GLN A 304 24.97 -2.93 21.47
N GLU A 305 26.16 -3.34 21.03
CA GLU A 305 26.97 -2.53 20.11
C GLU A 305 26.31 -2.43 18.73
N THR A 306 25.86 -3.56 18.19
CA THR A 306 25.09 -3.59 16.94
C THR A 306 23.78 -2.80 17.06
N ALA A 307 23.07 -2.91 18.19
CA ALA A 307 21.86 -2.13 18.44
C ALA A 307 22.14 -0.63 18.40
N ASN A 308 23.15 -0.16 19.13
CA ASN A 308 23.53 1.25 19.15
C ASN A 308 24.01 1.76 17.79
N ARG A 309 24.80 0.96 17.06
CA ARG A 309 25.25 1.29 15.71
C ARG A 309 24.05 1.45 14.76
N ARG A 310 23.13 0.48 14.73
CA ARG A 310 21.92 0.55 13.89
C ARG A 310 21.05 1.75 14.24
N THR A 311 20.95 2.10 15.51
CA THR A 311 20.21 3.28 15.96
C THR A 311 20.82 4.56 15.42
N ARG A 312 22.14 4.70 15.49
CA ARG A 312 22.87 5.89 15.01
C ARG A 312 22.83 6.04 13.49
N GLU A 313 22.83 4.91 12.78
CA GLU A 313 22.82 4.87 11.31
C GLU A 313 21.41 4.92 10.70
N SER A 314 20.35 4.82 11.51
CA SER A 314 18.96 4.77 11.03
C SER A 314 18.54 6.08 10.38
N LEU A 315 18.36 6.07 9.06
CA LEU A 315 17.81 7.22 8.32
C LEU A 315 16.43 7.64 8.88
N GLN A 316 15.60 6.68 9.23
CA GLN A 316 14.27 6.94 9.80
C GLN A 316 14.38 7.77 11.09
N LEU A 317 15.26 7.38 12.02
CA LEU A 317 15.46 8.11 13.26
C LEU A 317 16.13 9.48 13.04
N LEU A 318 17.04 9.59 12.09
CA LEU A 318 17.61 10.88 11.69
C LEU A 318 16.53 11.85 11.20
N VAL A 319 15.61 11.39 10.34
CA VAL A 319 14.49 12.21 9.86
C VAL A 319 13.49 12.50 11.00
N TYR A 320 13.26 11.56 11.91
CA TYR A 320 12.40 11.75 13.08
C TYR A 320 12.95 12.82 14.02
N ALA A 321 14.26 12.81 14.26
CA ALA A 321 14.93 13.84 15.06
C ALA A 321 14.92 15.21 14.36
N LEU A 322 15.11 15.24 13.04
CA LEU A 322 14.99 16.47 12.27
C LEU A 322 13.57 17.05 12.35
N ALA A 323 12.56 16.19 12.26
CA ALA A 323 11.16 16.61 12.41
C ALA A 323 10.89 17.18 13.80
N TRP A 324 11.39 16.52 14.84
CA TRP A 324 11.27 17.00 16.21
C TRP A 324 11.93 18.37 16.39
N HIS A 325 13.19 18.49 15.97
CA HIS A 325 13.92 19.76 16.06
C HIS A 325 13.22 20.89 15.29
N THR A 326 12.72 20.60 14.08
CA THR A 326 12.04 21.61 13.27
C THR A 326 10.72 22.08 13.89
N LEU A 327 9.97 21.18 14.52
CA LEU A 327 8.65 21.48 15.07
C LEU A 327 8.70 22.02 16.51
N HIS A 328 9.71 21.65 17.29
CA HIS A 328 9.80 21.99 18.71
C HIS A 328 11.00 22.90 19.05
N GLY A 329 11.94 23.13 18.12
CA GLY A 329 13.09 24.02 18.32
C GLY A 329 14.22 23.44 19.18
N GLU A 330 14.15 22.16 19.54
CA GLU A 330 15.13 21.48 20.40
C GLU A 330 15.53 20.11 19.82
N LEU A 331 16.77 19.68 20.06
CA LEU A 331 17.20 18.32 19.74
C LEU A 331 16.52 17.33 20.70
N PRO A 332 16.15 16.13 20.23
CA PRO A 332 15.74 15.08 21.15
C PRO A 332 16.91 14.71 22.06
N LEU A 333 16.61 14.39 23.33
CA LEU A 333 17.61 13.91 24.30
C LEU A 333 18.37 12.70 23.78
N ARG A 334 17.65 11.79 23.17
CA ARG A 334 18.16 10.62 22.44
C ARG A 334 17.10 10.01 21.54
N VAL A 335 17.55 9.14 20.65
CA VAL A 335 16.70 8.27 19.83
C VAL A 335 16.94 6.82 20.20
N GLU A 336 15.91 5.98 20.09
CA GLU A 336 15.99 4.56 20.46
C GLU A 336 15.40 3.66 19.37
N LEU A 337 16.10 2.54 19.06
CA LEU A 337 15.50 1.37 18.43
C LEU A 337 15.24 0.31 19.49
N ARG A 338 13.98 -0.06 19.67
CA ARG A 338 13.61 -1.12 20.62
C ARG A 338 13.34 -2.41 19.87
N PHE A 339 14.25 -3.37 20.03
CA PHE A 339 14.17 -4.68 19.37
C PHE A 339 13.27 -5.61 20.18
N LEU A 340 12.03 -5.79 19.72
CA LEU A 340 10.97 -6.45 20.49
C LEU A 340 11.25 -7.93 20.78
N GLU A 341 11.91 -8.64 19.85
CA GLU A 341 12.19 -10.07 20.03
C GLU A 341 13.29 -10.38 21.05
N THR A 342 14.18 -9.43 21.26
CA THR A 342 15.39 -9.64 22.10
C THR A 342 15.42 -8.76 23.33
N ASP A 343 14.48 -7.82 23.45
CA ASP A 343 14.42 -6.79 24.48
C ASP A 343 15.66 -5.87 24.56
N VAL A 344 16.53 -5.90 23.51
CA VAL A 344 17.68 -5.01 23.41
C VAL A 344 17.21 -3.62 22.97
N VAL A 345 17.77 -2.60 23.59
CA VAL A 345 17.48 -1.19 23.27
C VAL A 345 18.75 -0.53 22.75
N GLY A 346 18.77 -0.24 21.46
CA GLY A 346 19.81 0.59 20.87
C GLY A 346 19.52 2.07 21.14
N GLN A 347 20.55 2.83 21.50
CA GLN A 347 20.43 4.25 21.83
C GLN A 347 21.48 5.07 21.09
N ALA A 348 21.10 6.29 20.72
CA ALA A 348 22.03 7.29 20.19
C ALA A 348 21.60 8.70 20.59
N GLN A 349 22.58 9.51 20.95
CA GLN A 349 22.42 10.96 21.02
C GLN A 349 22.80 11.54 19.66
N LEU A 350 21.92 12.35 19.12
CA LEU A 350 22.11 12.97 17.81
C LEU A 350 22.53 14.44 17.99
N THR A 351 23.33 14.90 17.08
CA THR A 351 23.88 16.25 17.04
C THR A 351 23.31 17.03 15.86
N GLU A 352 23.53 18.34 15.81
CA GLU A 352 23.20 19.17 14.64
C GLU A 352 23.82 18.63 13.34
N LEU A 353 25.02 18.04 13.42
CA LEU A 353 25.68 17.41 12.28
C LEU A 353 24.87 16.20 11.73
N ASP A 354 24.24 15.44 12.61
CA ASP A 354 23.39 14.32 12.22
C ASP A 354 22.11 14.82 11.55
N LEU A 355 21.55 15.95 11.98
CA LEU A 355 20.41 16.60 11.31
C LEU A 355 20.81 17.10 9.90
N GLU A 356 22.00 17.65 9.73
CA GLU A 356 22.50 18.04 8.40
C GLU A 356 22.72 16.82 7.48
N ARG A 357 23.11 15.68 8.03
CA ARG A 357 23.16 14.41 7.28
C ARG A 357 21.75 14.00 6.81
N ALA A 358 20.75 14.08 7.69
CA ALA A 358 19.37 13.80 7.32
C ALA A 358 18.91 14.70 6.16
N LYS A 359 19.15 16.02 6.26
CA LYS A 359 18.85 16.97 5.17
C LYS A 359 19.57 16.62 3.88
N THR A 360 20.82 16.18 3.96
CA THR A 360 21.61 15.77 2.78
C THR A 360 20.96 14.56 2.09
N PHE A 361 20.56 13.53 2.82
CA PHE A 361 19.85 12.36 2.27
C PHE A 361 18.51 12.75 1.63
N LEU A 362 17.75 13.63 2.28
CA LEU A 362 16.49 14.13 1.74
C LEU A 362 16.69 14.90 0.42
N ARG A 363 17.71 15.78 0.35
CA ARG A 363 18.05 16.54 -0.85
C ARG A 363 18.54 15.63 -1.99
N GLU A 364 19.35 14.63 -1.67
CA GLU A 364 19.87 13.67 -2.65
C GLU A 364 18.72 12.87 -3.28
N ALA A 365 17.85 12.28 -2.47
CA ALA A 365 16.68 11.56 -2.94
C ALA A 365 15.77 12.48 -3.77
N ALA A 366 15.47 13.68 -3.28
CA ALA A 366 14.63 14.65 -3.99
C ALA A 366 15.21 15.04 -5.36
N ARG A 367 16.50 15.29 -5.43
CA ARG A 367 17.20 15.63 -6.69
C ARG A 367 17.07 14.49 -7.69
N GLY A 368 17.33 13.27 -7.27
CA GLY A 368 17.26 12.11 -8.15
C GLY A 368 15.84 11.79 -8.59
N ILE A 369 14.85 11.89 -7.69
CA ILE A 369 13.44 11.68 -8.02
C ILE A 369 12.94 12.71 -9.04
N ARG A 370 13.30 13.99 -8.87
CA ARG A 370 12.96 15.05 -9.82
C ARG A 370 13.65 14.87 -11.17
N ALA A 371 14.90 14.40 -11.16
CA ALA A 371 15.64 14.07 -12.36
C ALA A 371 15.14 12.78 -13.04
N GLN A 372 14.16 12.08 -12.45
CA GLN A 372 13.68 10.77 -12.89
C GLN A 372 14.81 9.72 -13.02
N ALA A 373 15.82 9.83 -12.17
CA ALA A 373 16.97 8.93 -12.12
C ALA A 373 16.61 7.64 -11.36
N PHE A 374 15.96 6.70 -12.03
CA PHE A 374 15.48 5.44 -11.43
C PHE A 374 16.27 4.23 -11.93
N HIS A 375 17.61 4.34 -11.95
CA HIS A 375 18.48 3.22 -12.30
C HIS A 375 18.53 2.16 -11.18
N ALA A 376 18.76 0.92 -11.57
CA ALA A 376 18.95 -0.15 -10.61
C ALA A 376 20.32 -0.02 -9.90
N GLN A 377 20.34 -0.35 -8.61
CA GLN A 377 21.57 -0.51 -7.83
C GLN A 377 21.60 -1.93 -7.25
N PRO A 378 21.96 -2.95 -8.08
CA PRO A 378 21.93 -4.32 -7.65
C PRO A 378 23.07 -4.59 -6.65
N GLN A 379 22.73 -5.17 -5.51
CA GLN A 379 23.65 -5.63 -4.47
C GLN A 379 23.10 -6.92 -3.88
N ASP A 380 23.97 -7.91 -3.58
CA ASP A 380 23.54 -9.22 -3.09
C ASP A 380 22.58 -9.12 -1.89
N HIS A 381 23.00 -8.43 -0.83
CA HIS A 381 22.20 -8.31 0.39
C HIS A 381 20.90 -7.53 0.19
N THR A 382 20.88 -6.52 -0.68
CA THR A 382 19.69 -5.71 -0.95
C THR A 382 18.70 -6.43 -1.85
N CYS A 383 19.19 -7.07 -2.92
CA CYS A 383 18.36 -7.78 -3.88
C CYS A 383 17.73 -9.04 -3.29
N ARG A 384 18.42 -9.75 -2.42
CA ARG A 384 17.91 -10.96 -1.75
C ARG A 384 16.62 -10.72 -0.97
N TRP A 385 16.45 -9.52 -0.39
CA TRP A 385 15.28 -9.13 0.40
C TRP A 385 14.34 -8.17 -0.31
N CYS A 386 14.60 -7.91 -1.59
CA CYS A 386 13.77 -6.99 -2.36
C CYS A 386 12.47 -7.68 -2.77
N ALA A 387 11.34 -7.05 -2.44
CA ALA A 387 10.02 -7.56 -2.83
C ALA A 387 9.82 -7.68 -4.36
N PHE A 388 10.64 -6.98 -5.13
CA PHE A 388 10.60 -6.99 -6.60
C PHE A 388 11.65 -7.93 -7.24
N GLN A 389 12.38 -8.74 -6.45
CA GLN A 389 13.44 -9.61 -6.96
C GLN A 389 12.97 -10.46 -8.15
N ALA A 390 11.79 -11.07 -8.03
CA ALA A 390 11.24 -11.97 -9.05
C ALA A 390 10.92 -11.32 -10.40
N ILE A 391 10.71 -10.00 -10.42
CA ILE A 391 10.34 -9.25 -11.61
C ILE A 391 11.39 -8.24 -12.06
N CYS A 392 12.44 -8.05 -11.28
CA CYS A 392 13.49 -7.07 -11.56
C CYS A 392 14.52 -7.67 -12.53
N PRO A 393 14.69 -7.08 -13.74
CA PRO A 393 15.65 -7.60 -14.72
C PRO A 393 17.12 -7.40 -14.31
N TYR A 394 17.38 -6.64 -13.25
CA TYR A 394 18.70 -6.32 -12.72
C TYR A 394 18.95 -6.97 -11.36
N ALA A 395 18.06 -7.84 -10.88
CA ALA A 395 18.24 -8.47 -9.59
C ALA A 395 19.55 -9.28 -9.57
N PHE A 396 20.29 -9.16 -8.46
CA PHE A 396 21.46 -9.98 -8.22
C PHE A 396 21.03 -11.44 -8.09
N GLN A 397 21.61 -12.32 -8.90
CA GLN A 397 21.31 -13.76 -8.93
C GLN A 397 22.16 -14.53 -7.91
#